data_f62d177b1aeea747c268986b45bf5883
#
_entry.id   f62d177b1aeea747c268986b45bf5883
#
_cell.length_a   1.000
_cell.length_b   1.000
_cell.length_c   1.000
_cell.angle_alpha   90.00
_cell.angle_beta   90.00
_cell.angle_gamma   90.00
#
_symmetry.space_group_name_H-M   'P 1'
#
loop_
_entity.id
_entity.type
_entity.pdbx_description
1 polymer ?
#
loop_
_entity_poly.entity_id
_entity_poly.type
_entity_poly.pdbx_seq_one_letter_code
_entity_poly.pdbx_strand_id
1 'polypeptide(L)'
;MPSTRSRAKSKPDGAAPIGAPPKKRSRTKEPERIDTHNTIEGTVQEGTETHRDEGESGDEEQVIESKDPSRAADLYLDTVNRAALDFDFEKVCSVCVSNINIYGCLVCGKYFQGRGPSSFAYAHSIHEDHHVFINLESTKVYVLPDNYLVSDPSLSDIIAVLSPKFSPSNLKALDKPEHLARPSFDLANNSYIPGFIGLNNIKRHDHINVIIHMLLHVPPLRDFLLLYPDSHTKPPQKSVKSTAAKDAPKHPELLSRMSLLTRKLWSSRLFKSQVSPHEFLQEVNRASRSKWRLEEQGDPAEFLGWLLNRMHADLGGTRKKGSSAIYTSFQGELRVETQQVFVRPDEGSNQKPQFDIDRDIKTTKSPFLFLALDLPPPPLFQDSVEKNIIPQVSIASVLSKFDGKTTQESMGQLKRYKLQRLPPYIILHYKRFTKNNFVEEKNPTIINFPLRGVDFREYLDAPPDHPSTVYDLLANVTHESVAGTTRDKANTVWKIHLRAGGGGGDGERWFEIQDLIVQEVRKEMIFLGESVLQVSNSPPPLTLTNVPS
;
A
#
# COMPACT_ATOMS: atom_id res chain seq x y z
N MET A 1 35.08 3.14 64.91
CA MET A 1 36.14 4.10 65.31
C MET A 1 37.25 4.09 64.29
N PRO A 2 37.90 5.21 64.06
CA PRO A 2 37.48 6.49 63.46
C PRO A 2 38.40 6.78 62.27
N SER A 3 38.20 7.77 61.44
CA SER A 3 38.49 9.20 61.54
C SER A 3 38.27 9.87 60.18
N THR A 4 37.42 10.77 60.02
CA THR A 4 37.43 12.23 59.98
C THR A 4 38.59 12.93 59.23
N ARG A 5 38.23 13.78 58.25
CA ARG A 5 38.52 15.22 58.05
C ARG A 5 38.30 15.57 56.59
N SER A 6 37.37 16.36 56.21
CA SER A 6 37.01 17.78 56.36
C SER A 6 37.96 18.76 55.70
N ARG A 7 37.31 19.72 54.99
CA ARG A 7 37.73 21.06 54.54
C ARG A 7 38.10 21.22 53.05
N ALA A 8 37.77 22.29 52.37
CA ALA A 8 36.90 23.46 52.56
C ALA A 8 36.89 24.23 51.22
N LYS A 9 35.77 24.84 50.97
CA LYS A 9 35.55 26.14 50.27
C LYS A 9 36.68 26.82 49.53
N SER A 10 36.37 27.22 48.26
CA SER A 10 36.53 28.63 47.81
C SER A 10 35.75 28.89 46.53
N LYS A 11 34.83 29.87 46.59
CA LYS A 11 34.46 30.76 45.52
C LYS A 11 35.43 31.91 45.54
N PRO A 12 35.66 32.66 44.45
CA PRO A 12 34.78 33.77 44.11
C PRO A 12 34.64 34.11 42.62
N ASP A 13 33.51 34.76 42.36
CA ASP A 13 33.26 36.01 41.60
C ASP A 13 33.71 36.17 40.13
N GLY A 14 32.71 36.53 39.34
CA GLY A 14 32.90 37.66 38.49
C GLY A 14 32.18 37.64 37.15
N ALA A 15 31.13 38.47 37.08
CA ALA A 15 30.72 39.31 35.96
C ALA A 15 29.91 38.69 34.79
N ALA A 16 28.71 38.99 34.77
CA ALA A 16 27.89 39.96 34.02
C ALA A 16 27.53 39.62 32.56
N PRO A 17 26.35 40.02 32.08
CA PRO A 17 25.62 39.41 30.99
C PRO A 17 25.72 40.22 29.68
N ILE A 18 25.61 39.52 28.55
CA ILE A 18 25.41 40.12 27.20
C ILE A 18 24.45 39.15 26.49
N GLY A 19 23.34 39.49 25.95
CA GLY A 19 22.76 40.60 25.26
C GLY A 19 21.66 40.00 24.37
N ALA A 20 20.47 40.56 24.41
CA ALA A 20 19.30 40.12 23.66
C ALA A 20 19.41 40.33 22.14
N PRO A 21 18.61 39.65 21.30
CA PRO A 21 18.65 39.74 19.86
C PRO A 21 17.92 40.98 19.32
N PRO A 22 18.32 41.57 18.17
CA PRO A 22 17.71 42.76 17.63
C PRO A 22 16.45 42.49 16.83
N LYS A 23 15.51 43.40 16.98
CA LYS A 23 14.21 43.51 16.33
C LYS A 23 14.30 43.81 14.83
N LYS A 24 13.30 43.32 14.11
CA LYS A 24 12.93 43.65 12.73
C LYS A 24 12.87 45.15 12.48
N ARG A 25 13.40 45.58 11.34
CA ARG A 25 13.03 46.83 10.70
C ARG A 25 12.66 46.61 9.24
N SER A 26 11.41 46.92 8.94
CA SER A 26 10.86 47.13 7.62
C SER A 26 11.44 48.37 6.96
N ARG A 27 11.74 48.32 5.67
CA ARG A 27 11.57 49.48 4.78
C ARG A 27 11.68 49.06 3.30
N THR A 28 10.59 49.29 2.62
CA THR A 28 10.39 49.50 1.20
C THR A 28 11.42 50.41 0.54
N LYS A 29 11.84 50.06 -0.68
CA LYS A 29 12.09 51.00 -1.78
C LYS A 29 12.19 50.22 -3.10
N GLU A 30 11.32 50.61 -4.04
CA GLU A 30 11.44 50.39 -5.49
C GLU A 30 12.68 51.09 -6.02
N PRO A 31 13.21 50.63 -7.16
CA PRO A 31 13.83 51.55 -8.11
C PRO A 31 13.16 51.57 -9.48
N GLU A 32 12.96 52.73 -9.87
CA GLU A 32 12.74 53.48 -11.08
C GLU A 32 12.94 52.78 -12.43
N ARG A 33 12.01 53.12 -13.31
CA ARG A 33 12.06 52.97 -14.77
C ARG A 33 13.21 53.83 -15.36
N ILE A 34 13.86 53.25 -16.33
CA ILE A 34 14.66 54.03 -17.32
C ILE A 34 14.02 53.78 -18.68
N ASP A 35 13.37 54.83 -19.17
CA ASP A 35 12.94 54.98 -20.54
C ASP A 35 14.16 55.32 -21.43
N THR A 36 14.32 54.60 -22.52
CA THR A 36 15.02 55.14 -23.70
C THR A 36 14.21 54.87 -24.96
N HIS A 37 13.63 55.95 -25.44
CA HIS A 37 13.09 56.10 -26.78
C HIS A 37 14.16 55.80 -27.83
N ASN A 38 13.78 55.07 -28.89
CA ASN A 38 14.15 55.42 -30.26
C ASN A 38 13.09 54.96 -31.22
N THR A 39 12.51 55.97 -31.84
CA THR A 39 11.49 55.96 -32.86
C THR A 39 12.12 55.65 -34.22
N ILE A 40 11.56 54.72 -35.00
CA ILE A 40 11.59 54.78 -36.46
C ILE A 40 10.20 54.38 -36.97
N GLU A 41 9.57 55.31 -37.64
CA GLU A 41 8.30 55.20 -38.33
C GLU A 41 8.43 54.32 -39.58
N GLY A 42 7.35 53.58 -39.88
CA GLY A 42 7.21 52.82 -41.11
C GLY A 42 5.78 52.30 -41.26
N THR A 43 5.01 52.99 -42.01
CA THR A 43 3.60 53.05 -42.35
C THR A 43 2.95 51.76 -42.81
N VAL A 44 1.74 51.44 -42.24
CA VAL A 44 0.44 51.06 -42.81
C VAL A 44 0.29 49.75 -43.58
N GLN A 45 -0.52 48.83 -43.10
CA GLN A 45 -1.87 48.54 -43.66
C GLN A 45 -2.69 47.66 -42.71
N GLU A 46 -3.94 48.06 -42.52
CA GLU A 46 -4.99 47.36 -41.81
C GLU A 46 -5.35 46.03 -42.48
N GLY A 47 -5.45 44.99 -41.68
CA GLY A 47 -6.08 43.73 -42.02
C GLY A 47 -6.70 43.17 -40.74
N THR A 48 -7.99 43.41 -40.56
CA THR A 48 -8.84 42.79 -39.54
C THR A 48 -8.89 41.30 -39.78
N GLU A 49 -8.23 40.51 -38.88
CA GLU A 49 -8.53 39.10 -38.74
C GLU A 49 -8.81 38.77 -37.28
N THR A 50 -10.04 38.34 -37.08
CA THR A 50 -10.62 37.82 -35.88
C THR A 50 -9.87 36.56 -35.43
N HIS A 51 -9.14 36.64 -34.31
CA HIS A 51 -8.64 35.47 -33.64
C HIS A 51 -9.81 34.68 -33.06
N ARG A 52 -10.15 33.57 -33.71
CA ARG A 52 -10.85 32.46 -33.09
C ARG A 52 -9.81 31.57 -32.40
N ASP A 53 -9.96 31.46 -31.09
CA ASP A 53 -9.34 30.46 -30.28
C ASP A 53 -9.89 29.09 -30.69
N GLU A 54 -9.14 28.32 -31.45
CA GLU A 54 -9.38 26.91 -31.70
C GLU A 54 -8.14 26.13 -31.25
N GLY A 55 -8.09 25.84 -29.94
CA GLY A 55 -7.15 24.96 -29.36
C GLY A 55 -7.72 23.56 -29.21
N GLU A 56 -7.90 22.81 -30.27
CA GLU A 56 -8.01 21.36 -30.25
C GLU A 56 -7.29 20.79 -31.46
N SER A 57 -5.97 20.62 -31.34
CA SER A 57 -5.26 19.73 -32.25
C SER A 57 -5.36 18.31 -31.68
N GLY A 58 -6.46 17.64 -31.97
CA GLY A 58 -6.49 16.19 -32.02
C GLY A 58 -5.52 15.76 -33.13
N ASP A 59 -4.36 15.23 -32.74
CA ASP A 59 -3.51 14.47 -33.64
C ASP A 59 -4.31 13.25 -34.11
N GLU A 60 -5.07 13.41 -35.22
CA GLU A 60 -5.57 12.27 -35.97
C GLU A 60 -4.37 11.46 -36.43
N GLU A 61 -4.25 10.25 -35.85
CA GLU A 61 -3.28 9.23 -36.24
C GLU A 61 -3.39 8.91 -37.72
N GLN A 62 -2.68 9.62 -38.58
CA GLN A 62 -2.35 9.08 -39.88
C GLN A 62 -1.32 7.96 -39.64
N VAL A 63 -1.83 6.76 -39.39
CA VAL A 63 -1.05 5.52 -39.46
C VAL A 63 -0.65 5.32 -40.89
N ILE A 64 0.54 5.77 -41.26
CA ILE A 64 1.16 5.34 -42.51
C ILE A 64 1.60 3.89 -42.27
N GLU A 65 0.70 2.94 -42.49
CA GLU A 65 1.08 1.55 -42.71
C GLU A 65 1.86 1.50 -44.02
N SER A 66 3.18 1.65 -43.94
CA SER A 66 4.04 1.36 -45.06
C SER A 66 4.11 -0.16 -45.24
N LYS A 67 3.26 -0.68 -46.09
CA LYS A 67 3.32 -2.05 -46.65
C LYS A 67 4.44 -2.14 -47.68
N ASP A 68 5.66 -1.83 -47.32
CA ASP A 68 6.82 -2.11 -48.14
C ASP A 68 7.61 -3.28 -47.55
N PRO A 69 7.46 -4.50 -48.10
CA PRO A 69 8.15 -5.67 -47.60
C PRO A 69 9.67 -5.67 -47.92
N SER A 70 10.17 -4.62 -48.59
CA SER A 70 11.58 -4.49 -48.95
C SER A 70 12.42 -3.59 -48.04
N ARG A 71 11.80 -2.86 -47.10
CA ARG A 71 12.58 -2.26 -46.01
C ARG A 71 13.00 -3.39 -45.10
N ALA A 72 14.32 -3.62 -45.03
CA ALA A 72 14.89 -4.46 -43.97
C ALA A 72 14.29 -3.93 -42.65
N ALA A 73 13.15 -4.53 -42.22
CA ALA A 73 12.52 -4.25 -40.97
C ALA A 73 13.66 -4.41 -39.97
N ASP A 74 13.93 -3.44 -39.12
CA ASP A 74 14.72 -3.65 -37.92
C ASP A 74 16.18 -3.22 -37.91
N LEU A 75 16.58 -2.28 -38.77
CA LEU A 75 17.95 -1.73 -38.77
C LEU A 75 18.40 -1.16 -37.40
N TYR A 76 17.49 -0.86 -36.50
CA TYR A 76 17.79 -0.23 -35.20
C TYR A 76 17.43 -1.09 -34.00
N LEU A 77 16.80 -2.25 -34.15
CA LEU A 77 16.38 -3.09 -33.01
C LEU A 77 17.55 -3.74 -32.27
N ASP A 78 18.68 -3.91 -32.92
CA ASP A 78 19.93 -4.36 -32.32
C ASP A 78 20.55 -3.35 -31.37
N THR A 79 20.19 -2.05 -31.46
CA THR A 79 20.63 -1.00 -30.53
C THR A 79 19.87 -1.00 -29.21
N VAL A 80 18.79 -1.78 -29.07
CA VAL A 80 17.95 -1.83 -27.87
C VAL A 80 18.72 -2.41 -26.69
N ASN A 81 18.91 -1.59 -25.66
CA ASN A 81 19.65 -1.96 -24.45
C ASN A 81 18.73 -2.19 -23.26
N ARG A 82 18.35 -3.44 -23.02
CA ARG A 82 17.46 -3.83 -21.92
C ARG A 82 18.01 -3.50 -20.54
N ALA A 83 19.34 -3.52 -20.37
CA ALA A 83 19.97 -3.22 -19.09
C ALA A 83 19.84 -1.74 -18.69
N ALA A 84 19.67 -0.84 -19.67
CA ALA A 84 19.44 0.58 -19.44
C ALA A 84 17.97 0.91 -19.13
N LEU A 85 17.04 -0.05 -19.34
CA LEU A 85 15.60 0.20 -19.18
C LEU A 85 15.16 0.01 -17.74
N ASP A 86 14.56 1.06 -17.20
CA ASP A 86 13.92 1.04 -15.89
C ASP A 86 12.58 1.78 -15.95
N PHE A 87 11.48 1.00 -15.96
CA PHE A 87 10.11 1.56 -16.04
C PHE A 87 9.49 1.83 -14.66
N ASP A 88 10.29 1.80 -13.62
CA ASP A 88 9.87 2.11 -12.25
C ASP A 88 10.11 3.59 -11.89
N PHE A 89 10.79 4.34 -12.74
CA PHE A 89 10.91 5.79 -12.60
C PHE A 89 9.62 6.53 -12.95
N GLU A 90 9.51 7.73 -12.42
CA GLU A 90 8.43 8.65 -12.76
C GLU A 90 8.39 8.94 -14.27
N LYS A 91 7.22 8.79 -14.87
CA LYS A 91 7.02 8.96 -16.32
C LYS A 91 6.93 10.43 -16.69
N VAL A 92 8.06 11.13 -16.56
CA VAL A 92 8.19 12.56 -16.90
C VAL A 92 9.31 12.77 -17.91
N CYS A 93 9.14 13.76 -18.77
CA CYS A 93 10.16 14.15 -19.74
C CYS A 93 11.44 14.62 -19.03
N SER A 94 12.58 14.08 -19.40
CA SER A 94 13.89 14.46 -18.83
C SER A 94 14.30 15.90 -19.11
N VAL A 95 13.61 16.61 -20.02
CA VAL A 95 13.92 17.98 -20.40
C VAL A 95 12.89 18.98 -19.87
N CYS A 96 11.58 18.76 -20.13
CA CYS A 96 10.53 19.72 -19.77
C CYS A 96 9.69 19.32 -18.56
N VAL A 97 9.98 18.16 -17.95
CA VAL A 97 9.25 17.63 -16.78
C VAL A 97 7.74 17.40 -17.02
N SER A 98 7.30 17.45 -18.26
CA SER A 98 5.90 17.11 -18.64
C SER A 98 5.67 15.62 -18.46
N ASN A 99 4.46 15.24 -18.07
CA ASN A 99 4.00 13.86 -17.94
C ASN A 99 3.02 13.43 -19.04
N ILE A 100 2.83 14.26 -20.08
CA ILE A 100 1.88 14.02 -21.16
C ILE A 100 2.63 13.51 -22.38
N ASN A 101 2.10 12.43 -23.00
CA ASN A 101 2.61 11.84 -24.22
C ASN A 101 4.11 11.52 -24.16
N ILE A 102 4.49 10.67 -23.18
CA ILE A 102 5.88 10.35 -22.88
C ILE A 102 6.35 9.11 -23.65
N TYR A 103 7.53 9.24 -24.25
CA TYR A 103 8.24 8.18 -24.96
C TYR A 103 9.52 7.82 -24.23
N GLY A 104 9.75 6.54 -23.98
CA GLY A 104 11.00 6.01 -23.45
C GLY A 104 11.95 5.62 -24.57
N CYS A 105 13.16 6.15 -24.56
CA CYS A 105 14.22 5.71 -25.47
C CYS A 105 14.68 4.30 -25.07
N LEU A 106 14.59 3.32 -25.96
CA LEU A 106 14.96 1.94 -25.67
C LEU A 106 16.48 1.69 -25.74
N VAL A 107 17.28 2.70 -26.09
CA VAL A 107 18.73 2.64 -26.12
C VAL A 107 19.35 3.13 -24.80
N CYS A 108 18.92 4.29 -24.28
CA CYS A 108 19.49 4.88 -23.06
C CYS A 108 18.55 4.90 -21.84
N GLY A 109 17.28 4.51 -21.98
CA GLY A 109 16.30 4.47 -20.90
C GLY A 109 15.71 5.82 -20.47
N LYS A 110 16.12 6.95 -21.08
CA LYS A 110 15.59 8.28 -20.76
C LYS A 110 14.20 8.50 -21.37
N TYR A 111 13.42 9.36 -20.73
CA TYR A 111 12.05 9.68 -21.14
C TYR A 111 11.96 11.06 -21.77
N PHE A 112 11.19 11.19 -22.86
CA PHE A 112 11.04 12.41 -23.61
C PHE A 112 9.58 12.63 -24.03
N GLN A 113 9.16 13.89 -24.10
CA GLN A 113 7.82 14.24 -24.55
C GLN A 113 7.73 14.27 -26.07
N GLY A 114 6.67 13.66 -26.60
CA GLY A 114 6.26 13.75 -28.01
C GLY A 114 7.19 13.00 -28.97
N ARG A 115 6.75 12.81 -30.22
CA ARG A 115 7.51 12.15 -31.30
C ARG A 115 7.55 12.94 -32.61
N GLY A 116 6.85 14.07 -32.68
CA GLY A 116 6.84 14.92 -33.89
C GLY A 116 8.15 15.72 -34.04
N PRO A 117 8.35 16.38 -35.22
CA PRO A 117 9.62 17.03 -35.56
C PRO A 117 10.12 18.10 -34.60
N SER A 118 9.25 18.70 -33.78
CA SER A 118 9.61 19.72 -32.79
C SER A 118 9.63 19.17 -31.36
N SER A 119 9.52 17.86 -31.18
CA SER A 119 9.45 17.24 -29.85
C SER A 119 10.82 16.82 -29.33
N PHE A 120 10.89 16.57 -28.00
CA PHE A 120 12.15 16.20 -27.35
C PHE A 120 12.62 14.78 -27.71
N ALA A 121 11.71 13.83 -27.96
CA ALA A 121 12.12 12.50 -28.40
C ALA A 121 12.69 12.56 -29.81
N TYR A 122 12.09 13.34 -30.70
CA TYR A 122 12.60 13.56 -32.05
C TYR A 122 13.98 14.24 -32.03
N ALA A 123 14.17 15.28 -31.24
CA ALA A 123 15.48 15.95 -31.09
C ALA A 123 16.52 14.98 -30.54
N HIS A 124 16.19 14.15 -29.54
CA HIS A 124 17.08 13.13 -28.99
C HIS A 124 17.49 12.08 -30.02
N SER A 125 16.57 11.70 -30.92
CA SER A 125 16.90 10.71 -31.95
C SER A 125 17.95 11.21 -32.93
N ILE A 126 17.99 12.51 -33.21
CA ILE A 126 18.96 13.13 -34.12
C ILE A 126 20.29 13.43 -33.42
N HIS A 127 20.24 13.95 -32.15
CA HIS A 127 21.44 14.38 -31.46
C HIS A 127 22.28 13.24 -30.90
N GLU A 128 21.62 12.18 -30.41
CA GLU A 128 22.29 11.04 -29.73
C GLU A 128 22.30 9.77 -30.61
N ASP A 129 21.74 9.84 -31.81
CA ASP A 129 21.62 8.70 -32.74
C ASP A 129 20.86 7.50 -32.13
N HIS A 130 19.85 7.79 -31.29
CA HIS A 130 19.00 6.81 -30.64
C HIS A 130 17.62 6.76 -31.30
N HIS A 131 17.31 5.69 -32.00
CA HIS A 131 16.16 5.66 -32.92
C HIS A 131 14.92 4.96 -32.38
N VAL A 132 15.05 4.02 -31.42
CA VAL A 132 13.92 3.20 -30.98
C VAL A 132 13.28 3.76 -29.72
N PHE A 133 11.97 4.06 -29.78
CA PHE A 133 11.21 4.67 -28.68
C PHE A 133 9.91 3.92 -28.41
N ILE A 134 9.57 3.73 -27.16
CA ILE A 134 8.28 3.17 -26.73
C ILE A 134 7.40 4.26 -26.10
N ASN A 135 6.15 4.34 -26.53
CA ASN A 135 5.17 5.16 -25.83
C ASN A 135 4.79 4.49 -24.51
N LEU A 136 5.01 5.17 -23.36
CA LEU A 136 4.85 4.59 -22.03
C LEU A 136 3.39 4.34 -21.64
N GLU A 137 2.43 4.88 -22.39
CA GLU A 137 1.00 4.74 -22.17
C GLU A 137 0.39 3.67 -23.09
N SER A 138 0.58 3.83 -24.40
CA SER A 138 0.00 2.93 -25.40
C SER A 138 0.82 1.66 -25.65
N THR A 139 2.06 1.60 -25.13
CA THR A 139 3.04 0.51 -25.35
C THR A 139 3.44 0.29 -26.81
N LYS A 140 3.10 1.23 -27.72
CA LYS A 140 3.49 1.18 -29.12
C LYS A 140 4.95 1.62 -29.29
N VAL A 141 5.70 0.93 -30.12
CA VAL A 141 7.11 1.24 -30.39
C VAL A 141 7.24 1.94 -31.74
N TYR A 142 8.05 2.99 -31.77
CA TYR A 142 8.28 3.80 -32.97
C TYR A 142 9.78 3.97 -33.21
N VAL A 143 10.16 4.06 -34.48
CA VAL A 143 11.50 4.48 -34.89
C VAL A 143 11.47 5.94 -35.31
N LEU A 144 12.33 6.75 -34.68
CA LEU A 144 12.50 8.16 -34.99
C LEU A 144 13.87 8.39 -35.64
N PRO A 145 14.03 9.38 -36.54
CA PRO A 145 13.09 10.44 -36.89
C PRO A 145 12.02 10.05 -37.90
N ASP A 146 12.10 8.89 -38.56
CA ASP A 146 11.20 8.45 -39.64
C ASP A 146 9.75 8.25 -39.22
N ASN A 147 9.50 8.13 -37.91
CA ASN A 147 8.19 8.09 -37.26
C ASN A 147 7.27 6.93 -37.70
N TYR A 148 7.82 5.75 -37.97
CA TYR A 148 7.04 4.55 -38.27
C TYR A 148 6.85 3.62 -37.08
N LEU A 149 5.73 2.91 -37.06
CA LEU A 149 5.39 1.95 -36.01
C LEU A 149 6.12 0.63 -36.26
N VAL A 150 6.74 0.09 -35.20
CA VAL A 150 7.38 -1.23 -35.21
C VAL A 150 6.56 -2.22 -34.41
N SER A 151 6.34 -3.40 -34.97
CA SER A 151 5.68 -4.52 -34.31
C SER A 151 6.55 -5.76 -34.50
N ASP A 152 7.50 -5.96 -33.58
CA ASP A 152 8.43 -7.08 -33.62
C ASP A 152 8.31 -7.95 -32.36
N PRO A 153 8.27 -9.29 -32.49
CA PRO A 153 8.21 -10.20 -31.34
C PRO A 153 9.37 -10.06 -30.36
N SER A 154 10.54 -9.58 -30.80
CA SER A 154 11.71 -9.35 -29.95
C SER A 154 11.49 -8.28 -28.88
N LEU A 155 10.50 -7.39 -29.06
CA LEU A 155 10.13 -6.33 -28.10
C LEU A 155 9.06 -6.76 -27.10
N SER A 156 8.56 -8.00 -27.22
CA SER A 156 7.46 -8.51 -26.39
C SER A 156 7.81 -8.56 -24.89
N ASP A 157 9.06 -8.76 -24.55
CA ASP A 157 9.58 -8.74 -23.18
C ASP A 157 9.51 -7.32 -22.58
N ILE A 158 9.91 -6.29 -23.33
CA ILE A 158 9.87 -4.88 -22.92
C ILE A 158 8.42 -4.45 -22.67
N ILE A 159 7.52 -4.80 -23.60
CA ILE A 159 6.08 -4.51 -23.44
C ILE A 159 5.50 -5.22 -22.21
N ALA A 160 5.92 -6.49 -21.98
CA ALA A 160 5.46 -7.25 -20.82
C ALA A 160 5.97 -6.68 -19.50
N VAL A 161 7.16 -6.10 -19.44
CA VAL A 161 7.69 -5.43 -18.24
C VAL A 161 6.98 -4.08 -17.99
N LEU A 162 6.76 -3.30 -19.05
CA LEU A 162 6.08 -2.01 -18.93
C LEU A 162 4.61 -2.16 -18.52
N SER A 163 3.89 -3.09 -19.14
CA SER A 163 2.46 -3.33 -18.90
C SER A 163 2.17 -4.84 -18.90
N PRO A 164 2.42 -5.53 -17.76
CA PRO A 164 2.13 -6.95 -17.66
C PRO A 164 0.64 -7.21 -17.82
N LYS A 165 0.28 -8.25 -18.60
CA LYS A 165 -1.11 -8.65 -18.85
C LYS A 165 -1.36 -10.05 -18.33
N PHE A 166 -2.51 -10.23 -17.68
CA PHE A 166 -2.95 -11.51 -17.16
C PHE A 166 -4.27 -11.94 -17.82
N SER A 167 -4.40 -13.24 -18.03
CA SER A 167 -5.63 -13.86 -18.51
C SER A 167 -6.25 -14.74 -17.41
N PRO A 168 -7.56 -15.04 -17.47
CA PRO A 168 -8.18 -15.95 -16.49
C PRO A 168 -7.54 -17.34 -16.42
N SER A 169 -6.91 -17.79 -17.51
CA SER A 169 -6.14 -19.06 -17.52
C SER A 169 -4.86 -18.96 -16.71
N ASN A 170 -4.16 -17.80 -16.75
CA ASN A 170 -2.94 -17.57 -15.99
C ASN A 170 -3.23 -17.57 -14.48
N LEU A 171 -4.37 -17.01 -14.04
CA LEU A 171 -4.74 -16.96 -12.63
C LEU A 171 -4.82 -18.34 -11.99
N LYS A 172 -5.42 -19.31 -12.70
CA LYS A 172 -5.53 -20.70 -12.21
C LYS A 172 -4.17 -21.37 -12.01
N ALA A 173 -3.13 -20.87 -12.64
CA ALA A 173 -1.77 -21.39 -12.50
C ALA A 173 -1.05 -20.81 -11.28
N LEU A 174 -1.42 -19.62 -10.81
CA LEU A 174 -0.75 -18.94 -9.69
C LEU A 174 -0.89 -19.69 -8.35
N ASP A 175 -2.02 -20.38 -8.15
CA ASP A 175 -2.29 -21.09 -6.89
C ASP A 175 -1.78 -22.54 -6.91
N LYS A 176 -1.16 -22.97 -8.00
CA LYS A 176 -0.60 -24.33 -8.12
C LYS A 176 0.78 -24.44 -7.48
N PRO A 177 1.13 -25.58 -6.87
CA PRO A 177 2.45 -25.81 -6.31
C PRO A 177 3.60 -25.62 -7.31
N GLU A 178 3.35 -25.89 -8.60
CA GLU A 178 4.34 -25.75 -9.66
C GLU A 178 4.78 -24.29 -9.85
N HIS A 179 3.93 -23.31 -9.51
CA HIS A 179 4.27 -21.89 -9.57
C HIS A 179 5.43 -21.55 -8.62
N LEU A 180 5.42 -22.13 -7.42
CA LEU A 180 6.48 -21.94 -6.42
C LEU A 180 7.75 -22.73 -6.73
N ALA A 181 7.62 -23.84 -7.47
CA ALA A 181 8.73 -24.69 -7.84
C ALA A 181 9.56 -24.15 -9.02
N ARG A 182 9.03 -23.18 -9.78
CA ARG A 182 9.68 -22.60 -10.95
C ARG A 182 9.96 -21.13 -10.74
N PRO A 183 11.15 -20.76 -10.22
CA PRO A 183 11.55 -19.37 -10.12
C PRO A 183 11.68 -18.73 -11.50
N SER A 184 11.40 -17.44 -11.58
CA SER A 184 11.73 -16.57 -12.70
C SER A 184 13.10 -15.96 -12.49
N PHE A 185 13.71 -15.44 -13.55
CA PHE A 185 15.02 -14.81 -13.49
C PHE A 185 14.96 -13.40 -14.07
N ASP A 186 15.71 -12.49 -13.47
CA ASP A 186 15.91 -11.14 -13.97
C ASP A 186 17.07 -11.08 -14.99
N LEU A 187 17.37 -9.90 -15.54
CA LEU A 187 18.47 -9.72 -16.50
C LEU A 187 19.85 -10.01 -15.90
N ALA A 188 20.02 -9.90 -14.59
CA ALA A 188 21.24 -10.23 -13.88
C ALA A 188 21.31 -11.70 -13.45
N ASN A 189 20.34 -12.52 -13.89
CA ASN A 189 20.20 -13.93 -13.54
C ASN A 189 19.93 -14.18 -12.04
N ASN A 190 19.39 -13.18 -11.31
CA ASN A 190 18.89 -13.41 -9.97
C ASN A 190 17.52 -14.08 -10.04
N SER A 191 17.36 -15.15 -9.26
CA SER A 191 16.09 -15.86 -9.19
C SER A 191 15.09 -15.13 -8.30
N TYR A 192 13.82 -15.09 -8.70
CA TYR A 192 12.73 -14.59 -7.89
C TYR A 192 11.46 -15.43 -8.10
N ILE A 193 10.54 -15.36 -7.14
CA ILE A 193 9.23 -16.03 -7.24
C ILE A 193 8.18 -14.93 -7.44
N PRO A 194 7.41 -14.94 -8.54
CA PRO A 194 6.32 -14.00 -8.76
C PRO A 194 5.35 -13.97 -7.58
N GLY A 195 4.99 -12.77 -7.13
CA GLY A 195 4.23 -12.54 -5.91
C GLY A 195 5.11 -12.32 -4.66
N PHE A 196 6.27 -12.96 -4.56
CA PHE A 196 7.21 -12.84 -3.46
C PHE A 196 8.46 -12.05 -3.89
N ILE A 197 8.24 -10.77 -4.20
CA ILE A 197 9.23 -9.86 -4.76
C ILE A 197 9.36 -8.65 -3.84
N GLY A 198 10.56 -8.13 -3.67
CA GLY A 198 10.81 -6.95 -2.85
C GLY A 198 10.19 -5.68 -3.43
N LEU A 199 9.68 -4.81 -2.55
CA LEU A 199 9.21 -3.48 -2.87
C LEU A 199 10.20 -2.43 -2.39
N ASN A 200 10.54 -1.48 -3.27
CA ASN A 200 11.42 -0.37 -2.89
C ASN A 200 10.82 0.45 -1.76
N ASN A 201 11.64 0.76 -0.74
CA ASN A 201 11.32 1.74 0.28
C ASN A 201 11.99 3.07 -0.08
N ILE A 202 11.25 3.98 -0.73
CA ILE A 202 11.81 5.23 -1.29
C ILE A 202 12.24 6.19 -0.18
N LYS A 203 11.52 6.21 0.94
CA LYS A 203 11.83 7.03 2.12
C LYS A 203 11.51 6.27 3.42
N ARG A 204 10.29 6.37 3.93
CA ARG A 204 9.85 5.74 5.19
C ARG A 204 8.44 5.15 5.07
N HIS A 205 8.16 4.40 4.01
CA HIS A 205 6.83 3.83 3.76
C HIS A 205 6.79 2.30 3.81
N ASP A 206 7.71 1.69 4.53
CA ASP A 206 7.73 0.27 4.85
C ASP A 206 6.39 -0.24 5.40
N HIS A 207 5.71 0.57 6.24
CA HIS A 207 4.35 0.30 6.73
C HIS A 207 3.30 0.18 5.60
N ILE A 208 3.48 0.85 4.47
CA ILE A 208 2.61 0.72 3.29
C ILE A 208 2.99 -0.54 2.50
N ASN A 209 4.29 -0.82 2.34
CA ASN A 209 4.79 -1.98 1.61
C ASN A 209 4.24 -3.30 2.17
N VAL A 210 4.24 -3.46 3.50
CA VAL A 210 3.69 -4.67 4.13
C VAL A 210 2.17 -4.82 3.93
N ILE A 211 1.43 -3.71 3.87
CA ILE A 211 -0.01 -3.75 3.57
C ILE A 211 -0.28 -4.09 2.10
N ILE A 212 0.53 -3.58 1.17
CA ILE A 212 0.46 -3.97 -0.24
C ILE A 212 0.65 -5.49 -0.34
N HIS A 213 1.73 -6.03 0.20
CA HIS A 213 1.98 -7.47 0.18
C HIS A 213 0.84 -8.27 0.83
N MET A 214 0.36 -7.85 1.99
CA MET A 214 -0.73 -8.50 2.69
C MET A 214 -2.00 -8.62 1.84
N LEU A 215 -2.41 -7.53 1.20
CA LEU A 215 -3.63 -7.48 0.40
C LEU A 215 -3.49 -8.23 -0.93
N LEU A 216 -2.31 -8.14 -1.57
CA LEU A 216 -2.07 -8.77 -2.87
C LEU A 216 -1.86 -10.29 -2.80
N HIS A 217 -1.78 -10.85 -1.59
CA HIS A 217 -1.77 -12.30 -1.36
C HIS A 217 -3.15 -12.87 -0.98
N VAL A 218 -4.19 -12.02 -0.92
CA VAL A 218 -5.56 -12.46 -0.77
C VAL A 218 -6.15 -12.81 -2.15
N PRO A 219 -6.33 -14.10 -2.51
CA PRO A 219 -6.61 -14.52 -3.89
C PRO A 219 -7.77 -13.80 -4.56
N PRO A 220 -8.97 -13.62 -3.96
CA PRO A 220 -10.06 -12.91 -4.62
C PRO A 220 -9.75 -11.46 -4.96
N LEU A 221 -8.99 -10.77 -4.09
CA LEU A 221 -8.59 -9.38 -4.33
C LEU A 221 -7.46 -9.31 -5.36
N ARG A 222 -6.47 -10.20 -5.24
CA ARG A 222 -5.38 -10.34 -6.21
C ARG A 222 -5.92 -10.57 -7.63
N ASP A 223 -6.78 -11.56 -7.78
CA ASP A 223 -7.33 -11.96 -9.08
C ASP A 223 -8.19 -10.84 -9.69
N PHE A 224 -8.98 -10.17 -8.86
CA PHE A 224 -9.72 -8.99 -9.27
C PHE A 224 -8.78 -7.89 -9.80
N LEU A 225 -7.69 -7.56 -9.10
CA LEU A 225 -6.74 -6.53 -9.50
C LEU A 225 -5.91 -6.93 -10.73
N LEU A 226 -5.53 -8.20 -10.86
CA LEU A 226 -4.81 -8.72 -12.02
C LEU A 226 -5.64 -8.62 -13.33
N LEU A 227 -6.96 -8.77 -13.23
CA LEU A 227 -7.89 -8.66 -14.35
C LEU A 227 -8.54 -7.27 -14.47
N TYR A 228 -8.25 -6.34 -13.56
CA TYR A 228 -8.83 -5.00 -13.62
C TYR A 228 -8.43 -4.30 -14.92
N PRO A 229 -9.38 -3.74 -15.70
CA PRO A 229 -9.08 -3.15 -17.00
C PRO A 229 -8.15 -1.93 -16.86
N ASP A 230 -7.28 -1.76 -17.84
CA ASP A 230 -6.46 -0.56 -17.94
C ASP A 230 -7.35 0.68 -18.15
N SER A 231 -6.92 1.83 -17.65
CA SER A 231 -7.63 3.10 -17.75
C SER A 231 -7.95 3.50 -19.19
N HIS A 232 -7.18 2.98 -20.17
CA HIS A 232 -7.31 3.24 -21.60
C HIS A 232 -8.24 2.27 -22.33
N THR A 233 -8.65 1.16 -21.70
CA THR A 233 -9.65 0.27 -22.31
C THR A 233 -11.05 0.87 -22.13
N LYS A 234 -11.77 1.10 -23.24
CA LYS A 234 -13.16 1.57 -23.17
C LYS A 234 -13.96 0.62 -22.27
N PRO A 235 -14.72 1.15 -21.28
CA PRO A 235 -15.50 0.30 -20.41
C PRO A 235 -16.49 -0.52 -21.23
N PRO A 236 -16.75 -1.80 -20.88
CA PRO A 236 -17.78 -2.57 -21.53
C PRO A 236 -19.12 -1.83 -21.38
N GLN A 237 -19.73 -1.49 -22.51
CA GLN A 237 -21.04 -0.85 -22.56
C GLN A 237 -22.08 -1.81 -22.00
N LYS A 238 -22.29 -1.82 -20.69
CA LYS A 238 -23.51 -2.37 -20.08
C LYS A 238 -24.15 -1.27 -19.24
N SER A 239 -25.25 -0.82 -19.76
CA SER A 239 -26.17 0.13 -19.22
C SER A 239 -26.61 -0.25 -17.79
N VAL A 240 -26.04 0.42 -16.79
CA VAL A 240 -26.76 0.62 -15.53
C VAL A 240 -27.02 2.13 -15.47
N LYS A 241 -28.27 2.50 -15.68
CA LYS A 241 -28.77 3.86 -15.42
C LYS A 241 -28.67 4.12 -13.94
N SER A 242 -27.53 4.61 -13.46
CA SER A 242 -27.42 5.21 -12.14
C SER A 242 -27.42 6.72 -12.28
N THR A 243 -28.47 7.32 -11.76
CA THR A 243 -28.68 8.79 -11.72
C THR A 243 -27.84 9.47 -10.62
N ALA A 244 -26.68 8.92 -10.27
CA ALA A 244 -25.83 9.48 -9.24
C ALA A 244 -24.45 9.82 -9.80
N ALA A 245 -24.10 11.11 -9.69
CA ALA A 245 -22.81 11.74 -9.96
C ALA A 245 -22.33 11.70 -11.41
N LYS A 246 -22.59 12.78 -12.14
CA LYS A 246 -22.06 13.07 -13.48
C LYS A 246 -20.53 13.28 -13.51
N ASP A 247 -19.86 13.39 -12.37
CA ASP A 247 -18.46 13.81 -12.23
C ASP A 247 -17.52 12.75 -11.62
N ALA A 248 -17.95 11.48 -11.47
CA ALA A 248 -17.03 10.45 -11.04
C ALA A 248 -16.15 10.01 -12.22
N PRO A 249 -14.80 9.98 -12.07
CA PRO A 249 -13.92 9.48 -13.12
C PRO A 249 -14.31 8.04 -13.48
N LYS A 250 -14.40 7.75 -14.78
CA LYS A 250 -14.84 6.45 -15.31
C LYS A 250 -13.96 5.28 -14.83
N HIS A 251 -12.73 5.56 -14.44
CA HIS A 251 -11.78 4.63 -13.82
C HIS A 251 -11.03 5.36 -12.70
N PRO A 252 -11.24 4.97 -11.44
CA PRO A 252 -10.50 5.54 -10.32
C PRO A 252 -9.00 5.24 -10.45
N GLU A 253 -8.20 6.29 -10.43
CA GLU A 253 -6.75 6.21 -10.67
C GLU A 253 -6.06 5.32 -9.63
N LEU A 254 -6.48 5.40 -8.35
CA LEU A 254 -5.92 4.56 -7.27
C LEU A 254 -6.05 3.06 -7.58
N LEU A 255 -7.20 2.62 -8.07
CA LEU A 255 -7.41 1.22 -8.45
C LEU A 255 -6.57 0.83 -9.67
N SER A 256 -6.44 1.73 -10.66
CA SER A 256 -5.61 1.50 -11.84
C SER A 256 -4.13 1.35 -11.47
N ARG A 257 -3.61 2.21 -10.58
CA ARG A 257 -2.23 2.11 -10.09
C ARG A 257 -2.00 0.89 -9.21
N MET A 258 -2.95 0.56 -8.35
CA MET A 258 -2.90 -0.68 -7.56
C MET A 258 -2.91 -1.92 -8.44
N SER A 259 -3.73 -1.93 -9.50
CA SER A 259 -3.79 -3.02 -10.49
C SER A 259 -2.46 -3.17 -11.23
N LEU A 260 -1.87 -2.07 -11.70
CA LEU A 260 -0.57 -2.12 -12.38
C LEU A 260 0.54 -2.63 -11.44
N LEU A 261 0.57 -2.15 -10.19
CA LEU A 261 1.51 -2.64 -9.18
C LEU A 261 1.32 -4.14 -8.92
N THR A 262 0.06 -4.60 -8.80
CA THR A 262 -0.26 -6.02 -8.63
C THR A 262 0.25 -6.84 -9.80
N ARG A 263 0.03 -6.39 -11.03
CA ARG A 263 0.49 -7.09 -12.23
C ARG A 263 2.03 -7.14 -12.33
N LYS A 264 2.73 -6.06 -11.98
CA LYS A 264 4.20 -6.05 -11.88
C LYS A 264 4.68 -7.05 -10.82
N LEU A 265 4.08 -7.05 -9.64
CA LEU A 265 4.48 -7.91 -8.52
C LEU A 265 4.27 -9.40 -8.81
N TRP A 266 3.24 -9.76 -9.57
CA TRP A 266 2.95 -11.14 -9.97
C TRP A 266 3.52 -11.52 -11.35
N SER A 267 4.30 -10.63 -12.00
CA SER A 267 4.89 -10.89 -13.31
C SER A 267 6.04 -11.89 -13.21
N SER A 268 6.03 -12.85 -14.14
CA SER A 268 7.17 -13.76 -14.36
C SER A 268 8.26 -13.16 -15.26
N ARG A 269 8.07 -11.92 -15.73
CA ARG A 269 8.99 -11.24 -16.65
C ARG A 269 9.32 -9.87 -16.09
N LEU A 270 10.43 -9.78 -15.35
CA LEU A 270 10.96 -8.53 -14.82
C LEU A 270 12.41 -8.38 -15.24
N PHE A 271 12.85 -7.15 -15.49
CA PHE A 271 14.27 -6.85 -15.75
C PHE A 271 15.10 -6.77 -14.47
N LYS A 272 14.45 -6.51 -13.33
CA LYS A 272 15.03 -6.50 -11.99
C LYS A 272 14.14 -7.31 -11.04
N SER A 273 14.73 -8.02 -10.12
CA SER A 273 14.02 -8.84 -9.13
C SER A 273 13.40 -8.01 -8.01
N GLN A 274 12.98 -6.78 -8.31
CA GLN A 274 12.34 -5.83 -7.39
C GLN A 274 11.34 -4.95 -8.14
N VAL A 275 10.39 -4.35 -7.42
CA VAL A 275 9.37 -3.46 -7.98
C VAL A 275 9.30 -2.18 -7.16
N SER A 276 9.17 -1.03 -7.83
CA SER A 276 8.92 0.23 -7.14
C SER A 276 7.42 0.54 -7.05
N PRO A 277 6.88 0.82 -5.87
CA PRO A 277 5.49 1.22 -5.69
C PRO A 277 5.27 2.72 -5.96
N HIS A 278 6.22 3.44 -6.55
CA HIS A 278 6.25 4.90 -6.64
C HIS A 278 4.97 5.51 -7.21
N GLU A 279 4.51 5.04 -8.38
CA GLU A 279 3.29 5.55 -9.02
C GLU A 279 2.04 5.35 -8.13
N PHE A 280 1.96 4.21 -7.44
CA PHE A 280 0.88 3.93 -6.50
C PHE A 280 0.95 4.87 -5.28
N LEU A 281 2.15 5.09 -4.73
CA LEU A 281 2.35 5.95 -3.58
C LEU A 281 2.07 7.43 -3.88
N GLN A 282 2.39 7.91 -5.07
CA GLN A 282 2.01 9.25 -5.51
C GLN A 282 0.49 9.41 -5.52
N GLU A 283 -0.22 8.41 -6.05
CA GLU A 283 -1.67 8.43 -6.06
C GLU A 283 -2.27 8.30 -4.67
N VAL A 284 -1.69 7.49 -3.78
CA VAL A 284 -2.07 7.41 -2.36
C VAL A 284 -1.96 8.79 -1.68
N ASN A 285 -0.85 9.49 -1.90
CA ASN A 285 -0.65 10.84 -1.37
C ASN A 285 -1.71 11.82 -1.90
N ARG A 286 -1.98 11.79 -3.21
CA ARG A 286 -3.01 12.62 -3.86
C ARG A 286 -4.41 12.29 -3.36
N ALA A 287 -4.81 11.02 -3.36
CA ALA A 287 -6.14 10.56 -2.98
C ALA A 287 -6.44 10.76 -1.49
N SER A 288 -5.40 10.74 -0.64
CA SER A 288 -5.50 10.98 0.81
C SER A 288 -5.40 12.46 1.20
N ARG A 289 -5.23 13.37 0.22
CA ARG A 289 -4.97 14.80 0.46
C ARG A 289 -3.75 15.01 1.35
N SER A 290 -2.66 14.35 1.01
CA SER A 290 -1.37 14.40 1.72
C SER A 290 -1.40 13.91 3.17
N LYS A 291 -2.39 13.08 3.55
CA LYS A 291 -2.38 12.39 4.83
C LYS A 291 -1.24 11.36 4.90
N TRP A 292 -1.04 10.61 3.83
CA TRP A 292 0.01 9.58 3.73
C TRP A 292 1.20 10.14 2.94
N ARG A 293 2.14 10.71 3.67
CA ARG A 293 3.37 11.29 3.10
C ARG A 293 4.47 10.23 3.03
N LEU A 294 5.34 10.34 2.04
CA LEU A 294 6.46 9.41 1.86
C LEU A 294 7.55 9.55 2.92
N GLU A 295 7.64 10.73 3.53
CA GLU A 295 8.68 11.08 4.51
C GLU A 295 8.42 10.53 5.91
N GLU A 296 7.17 10.19 6.22
CA GLU A 296 6.73 9.84 7.56
C GLU A 296 6.28 8.38 7.60
N GLN A 297 6.84 7.62 8.54
CA GLN A 297 6.35 6.28 8.84
C GLN A 297 5.02 6.40 9.61
N GLY A 298 4.00 5.68 9.13
CA GLY A 298 2.66 5.67 9.71
C GLY A 298 2.27 4.34 10.34
N ASP A 299 1.05 4.29 10.85
CA ASP A 299 0.44 3.06 11.35
C ASP A 299 -0.14 2.24 10.18
N PRO A 300 0.33 1.00 9.94
CA PRO A 300 -0.19 0.14 8.88
C PRO A 300 -1.68 -0.20 9.04
N ALA A 301 -2.20 -0.29 10.26
CA ALA A 301 -3.62 -0.59 10.49
C ALA A 301 -4.50 0.61 10.10
N GLU A 302 -4.05 1.83 10.38
CA GLU A 302 -4.75 3.03 9.95
C GLU A 302 -4.72 3.18 8.42
N PHE A 303 -3.57 2.92 7.80
CA PHE A 303 -3.43 2.91 6.35
C PHE A 303 -4.33 1.85 5.70
N LEU A 304 -4.34 0.62 6.24
CA LEU A 304 -5.22 -0.46 5.78
C LEU A 304 -6.69 -0.04 5.81
N GLY A 305 -7.15 0.52 6.92
CA GLY A 305 -8.53 0.99 7.05
C GLY A 305 -8.89 2.05 6.02
N TRP A 306 -8.01 3.03 5.80
CA TRP A 306 -8.19 4.05 4.77
C TRP A 306 -8.22 3.44 3.36
N LEU A 307 -7.27 2.57 3.03
CA LEU A 307 -7.14 1.97 1.70
C LEU A 307 -8.37 1.10 1.35
N LEU A 308 -8.79 0.22 2.25
CA LEU A 308 -9.96 -0.65 2.03
C LEU A 308 -11.25 0.16 1.82
N ASN A 309 -11.47 1.22 2.62
CA ASN A 309 -12.63 2.10 2.47
C ASN A 309 -12.55 2.90 1.17
N ARG A 310 -11.38 3.39 0.79
CA ARG A 310 -11.18 4.13 -0.47
C ARG A 310 -11.43 3.23 -1.68
N MET A 311 -10.82 2.05 -1.73
CA MET A 311 -11.04 1.08 -2.80
C MET A 311 -12.51 0.65 -2.89
N HIS A 312 -13.18 0.44 -1.75
CA HIS A 312 -14.60 0.15 -1.73
C HIS A 312 -15.45 1.27 -2.37
N ALA A 313 -15.17 2.52 -2.03
CA ALA A 313 -15.85 3.69 -2.61
C ALA A 313 -15.55 3.82 -4.12
N ASP A 314 -14.32 3.65 -4.52
CA ASP A 314 -13.87 3.72 -5.92
C ASP A 314 -14.50 2.63 -6.80
N LEU A 315 -14.85 1.49 -6.21
CA LEU A 315 -15.62 0.41 -6.84
C LEU A 315 -17.13 0.67 -6.89
N GLY A 316 -17.59 1.85 -6.49
CA GLY A 316 -19.02 2.15 -6.37
C GLY A 316 -19.71 1.33 -5.28
N GLY A 317 -18.96 0.89 -4.27
CA GLY A 317 -19.45 0.11 -3.16
C GLY A 317 -20.49 0.87 -2.34
N THR A 318 -21.47 0.13 -1.82
CA THR A 318 -22.53 0.67 -0.97
C THR A 318 -22.49 -0.01 0.40
N ARG A 319 -23.32 0.44 1.35
CA ARG A 319 -23.43 -0.21 2.66
C ARG A 319 -23.97 -1.65 2.61
N LYS A 320 -24.45 -2.11 1.44
CA LYS A 320 -24.96 -3.48 1.26
C LYS A 320 -23.81 -4.47 1.28
N LYS A 321 -24.07 -5.63 1.90
CA LYS A 321 -23.15 -6.78 1.91
C LYS A 321 -22.77 -7.18 0.49
N GLY A 322 -21.47 -7.46 0.26
CA GLY A 322 -20.98 -7.96 -1.02
C GLY A 322 -21.06 -6.96 -2.17
N SER A 323 -21.25 -5.66 -1.89
CA SER A 323 -21.38 -4.63 -2.93
C SER A 323 -20.05 -4.29 -3.65
N SER A 324 -18.93 -4.81 -3.19
CA SER A 324 -17.62 -4.69 -3.83
C SER A 324 -16.76 -5.92 -3.53
N ALA A 325 -15.67 -6.12 -4.27
CA ALA A 325 -14.69 -7.17 -4.01
C ALA A 325 -14.12 -7.07 -2.57
N ILE A 326 -13.96 -5.86 -2.04
CA ILE A 326 -13.52 -5.62 -0.66
C ILE A 326 -14.51 -6.18 0.35
N TYR A 327 -15.80 -5.84 0.22
CA TYR A 327 -16.83 -6.32 1.14
C TYR A 327 -17.08 -7.81 1.01
N THR A 328 -16.97 -8.37 -0.20
CA THR A 328 -17.08 -9.81 -0.42
C THR A 328 -15.98 -10.58 0.31
N SER A 329 -14.75 -10.04 0.33
CA SER A 329 -13.58 -10.70 0.93
C SER A 329 -13.49 -10.51 2.44
N PHE A 330 -13.75 -9.30 2.96
CA PHE A 330 -13.34 -8.92 4.31
C PHE A 330 -14.49 -8.51 5.24
N GLN A 331 -15.72 -8.31 4.74
CA GLN A 331 -16.79 -7.79 5.58
C GLN A 331 -17.43 -8.87 6.46
N GLY A 332 -17.22 -8.75 7.77
CA GLY A 332 -17.95 -9.48 8.81
C GLY A 332 -19.02 -8.62 9.49
N GLU A 333 -19.67 -9.17 10.50
CA GLU A 333 -20.69 -8.50 11.31
C GLU A 333 -20.58 -8.87 12.79
N LEU A 334 -20.64 -7.85 13.65
CA LEU A 334 -20.63 -7.95 15.10
C LEU A 334 -22.01 -7.61 15.68
N ARG A 335 -22.43 -8.34 16.71
CA ARG A 335 -23.44 -7.92 17.65
C ARG A 335 -22.77 -7.17 18.80
N VAL A 336 -23.22 -5.97 19.09
CA VAL A 336 -22.75 -5.15 20.22
C VAL A 336 -23.92 -4.92 21.16
N GLU A 337 -23.80 -5.41 22.38
CA GLU A 337 -24.72 -5.16 23.48
C GLU A 337 -24.15 -4.06 24.36
N THR A 338 -24.95 -3.03 24.60
CA THR A 338 -24.56 -1.86 25.39
C THR A 338 -25.52 -1.69 26.54
N GLN A 339 -24.99 -1.54 27.76
CA GLN A 339 -25.72 -1.20 28.97
C GLN A 339 -25.15 0.10 29.56
N GLN A 340 -26.02 1.00 30.02
CA GLN A 340 -25.60 2.25 30.69
C GLN A 340 -25.26 1.97 32.14
N VAL A 341 -24.24 2.64 32.66
CA VAL A 341 -23.87 2.64 34.07
C VAL A 341 -24.24 3.99 34.65
N PHE A 342 -25.11 4.02 35.62
CA PHE A 342 -25.54 5.24 36.31
C PHE A 342 -24.88 5.31 37.68
N VAL A 343 -24.41 6.49 38.04
CA VAL A 343 -23.98 6.79 39.40
C VAL A 343 -25.17 7.37 40.14
N ARG A 344 -25.68 6.68 41.16
CA ARG A 344 -26.68 7.27 42.05
C ARG A 344 -25.93 8.10 43.09
N PRO A 345 -26.20 9.41 43.17
CA PRO A 345 -25.78 10.21 44.32
C PRO A 345 -26.57 9.73 45.53
N ASP A 346 -25.89 9.26 46.54
CA ASP A 346 -26.52 8.90 47.82
C ASP A 346 -26.99 10.17 48.52
N GLU A 347 -28.28 10.22 48.87
CA GLU A 347 -28.88 11.32 49.64
C GLU A 347 -28.51 11.30 51.14
N GLY A 348 -27.52 10.49 51.55
CA GLY A 348 -27.10 10.35 52.93
C GLY A 348 -25.58 10.47 53.09
N SER A 349 -25.13 11.39 53.94
CA SER A 349 -23.76 11.68 54.30
C SER A 349 -22.92 10.42 54.60
N ASN A 350 -21.80 10.25 53.90
CA ASN A 350 -20.71 9.29 54.16
C ASN A 350 -20.79 7.90 53.50
N GLN A 351 -21.58 7.62 52.51
CA GLN A 351 -21.51 6.36 51.77
C GLN A 351 -20.84 6.50 50.41
N LYS A 352 -20.15 5.46 49.96
CA LYS A 352 -19.46 5.42 48.70
C LYS A 352 -20.49 5.46 47.53
N PRO A 353 -20.22 6.16 46.42
CA PRO A 353 -21.15 6.21 45.30
C PRO A 353 -21.49 4.78 44.82
N GLN A 354 -22.79 4.49 44.75
CA GLN A 354 -23.28 3.21 44.23
C GLN A 354 -23.46 3.31 42.73
N PHE A 355 -22.85 2.34 42.01
CA PHE A 355 -23.03 2.20 40.58
C PHE A 355 -24.21 1.26 40.31
N ASP A 356 -25.20 1.76 39.59
CA ASP A 356 -26.34 0.97 39.14
C ASP A 356 -26.22 0.72 37.63
N ILE A 357 -26.49 -0.51 37.20
CA ILE A 357 -26.44 -0.90 35.79
C ILE A 357 -27.85 -0.88 35.24
N ASP A 358 -28.07 -0.18 34.13
CA ASP A 358 -29.34 -0.19 33.43
C ASP A 358 -29.77 -1.64 33.10
N ARG A 359 -31.04 -1.95 33.35
CA ARG A 359 -31.60 -3.26 33.00
C ARG A 359 -31.84 -3.40 31.50
N ASP A 360 -31.95 -2.27 30.79
CA ASP A 360 -32.17 -2.29 29.36
C ASP A 360 -30.88 -2.53 28.57
N ILE A 361 -30.82 -3.63 27.86
CA ILE A 361 -29.70 -3.99 26.96
C ILE A 361 -30.04 -3.51 25.54
N LYS A 362 -29.30 -2.51 25.08
CA LYS A 362 -29.39 -2.05 23.70
C LYS A 362 -28.51 -2.89 22.80
N THR A 363 -29.13 -3.68 21.91
CA THR A 363 -28.41 -4.51 20.93
C THR A 363 -28.31 -3.79 19.58
N THR A 364 -27.09 -3.70 19.04
CA THR A 364 -26.84 -3.12 17.73
C THR A 364 -25.96 -4.07 16.89
N LYS A 365 -26.18 -4.08 15.57
CA LYS A 365 -25.34 -4.81 14.61
C LYS A 365 -24.35 -3.83 13.96
N SER A 366 -23.09 -4.18 13.94
CA SER A 366 -22.03 -3.35 13.37
C SER A 366 -21.21 -4.15 12.36
N PRO A 367 -21.12 -3.71 11.11
CA PRO A 367 -20.20 -4.31 10.16
C PRO A 367 -18.75 -3.97 10.50
N PHE A 368 -17.82 -4.89 10.20
CA PHE A 368 -16.39 -4.67 10.34
C PHE A 368 -15.64 -5.16 9.11
N LEU A 369 -14.46 -4.60 8.86
CA LEU A 369 -13.49 -5.07 7.86
C LEU A 369 -12.28 -5.74 8.52
N PHE A 370 -11.98 -5.37 9.75
CA PHE A 370 -10.98 -6.03 10.59
C PHE A 370 -11.40 -5.97 12.06
N LEU A 371 -10.97 -6.96 12.84
CA LEU A 371 -11.23 -7.06 14.27
C LEU A 371 -10.09 -6.45 15.06
N ALA A 372 -10.38 -5.45 15.87
CA ALA A 372 -9.41 -4.85 16.77
C ALA A 372 -9.37 -5.63 18.10
N LEU A 373 -8.21 -6.17 18.42
CA LEU A 373 -7.92 -6.99 19.57
C LEU A 373 -7.04 -6.20 20.57
N ASP A 374 -7.47 -6.13 21.80
CA ASP A 374 -6.73 -5.46 22.86
C ASP A 374 -5.77 -6.45 23.52
N LEU A 375 -4.52 -6.07 23.70
CA LEU A 375 -3.52 -6.85 24.43
C LEU A 375 -3.60 -6.55 25.91
N PRO A 376 -3.32 -7.53 26.78
CA PRO A 376 -3.20 -7.26 28.22
C PRO A 376 -2.13 -6.20 28.46
N PRO A 377 -2.33 -5.31 29.44
CA PRO A 377 -1.33 -4.31 29.78
C PRO A 377 -0.03 -5.01 30.22
N PRO A 378 1.14 -4.47 29.87
CA PRO A 378 2.40 -5.00 30.37
C PRO A 378 2.46 -4.83 31.90
N PRO A 379 3.17 -5.72 32.64
CA PRO A 379 3.30 -5.60 34.08
C PRO A 379 3.95 -4.26 34.44
N LEU A 380 3.33 -3.52 35.36
CA LEU A 380 3.76 -2.17 35.78
C LEU A 380 5.08 -2.21 36.58
N PHE A 381 5.36 -3.33 37.26
CA PHE A 381 6.56 -3.53 38.03
C PHE A 381 7.25 -4.80 37.55
N GLN A 382 8.45 -4.64 37.04
CA GLN A 382 9.33 -5.74 36.69
C GLN A 382 10.57 -5.65 37.57
N ASP A 383 10.85 -6.69 38.37
CA ASP A 383 12.11 -6.84 39.06
C ASP A 383 13.26 -6.96 38.04
N SER A 384 14.48 -6.66 38.47
CA SER A 384 15.66 -6.68 37.60
C SER A 384 15.87 -8.03 36.87
N VAL A 385 15.36 -9.13 37.46
CA VAL A 385 15.38 -10.48 36.88
C VAL A 385 14.25 -10.67 35.85
N GLU A 386 13.09 -10.08 36.10
CA GLU A 386 11.90 -10.19 35.22
C GLU A 386 11.95 -9.30 33.99
N LYS A 387 12.83 -8.29 33.95
CA LYS A 387 13.01 -7.41 32.79
C LYS A 387 13.35 -8.14 31.49
N ASN A 388 13.89 -9.35 31.60
CA ASN A 388 14.23 -10.18 30.44
C ASN A 388 13.12 -11.14 30.01
N ILE A 389 11.99 -11.18 30.74
CA ILE A 389 10.86 -12.05 30.41
C ILE A 389 9.91 -11.27 29.51
N ILE A 390 9.83 -11.68 28.22
CA ILE A 390 8.86 -11.13 27.29
C ILE A 390 7.49 -11.73 27.63
N PRO A 391 6.46 -10.91 27.94
CA PRO A 391 5.13 -11.43 28.26
C PRO A 391 4.51 -12.13 27.05
N GLN A 392 3.78 -13.19 27.29
CA GLN A 392 3.13 -13.99 26.25
C GLN A 392 1.65 -14.16 26.55
N VAL A 393 0.83 -14.16 25.51
CA VAL A 393 -0.62 -14.37 25.59
C VAL A 393 -1.10 -15.29 24.46
N SER A 394 -2.07 -16.14 24.75
CA SER A 394 -2.68 -16.97 23.69
C SER A 394 -3.67 -16.17 22.88
N ILE A 395 -3.81 -16.50 21.58
CA ILE A 395 -4.82 -15.88 20.71
C ILE A 395 -6.24 -16.09 21.27
N ALA A 396 -6.52 -17.22 21.92
CA ALA A 396 -7.83 -17.49 22.53
C ALA A 396 -8.14 -16.48 23.65
N SER A 397 -7.16 -16.13 24.51
CA SER A 397 -7.33 -15.11 25.53
C SER A 397 -7.64 -13.73 24.95
N VAL A 398 -7.01 -13.39 23.83
CA VAL A 398 -7.23 -12.10 23.16
C VAL A 398 -8.60 -12.07 22.44
N LEU A 399 -9.03 -13.20 21.89
CA LEU A 399 -10.34 -13.36 21.24
C LEU A 399 -11.49 -13.42 22.24
N SER A 400 -11.26 -13.67 23.54
CA SER A 400 -12.31 -13.70 24.57
C SER A 400 -13.16 -12.43 24.61
N LYS A 401 -12.61 -11.30 24.16
CA LYS A 401 -13.37 -10.05 23.94
C LYS A 401 -14.67 -10.28 23.15
N PHE A 402 -14.71 -11.26 22.26
CA PHE A 402 -15.83 -11.54 21.34
C PHE A 402 -16.67 -12.74 21.78
N ASP A 403 -16.54 -13.24 23.02
CA ASP A 403 -17.27 -14.38 23.56
C ASP A 403 -18.75 -14.07 23.88
N GLY A 404 -19.14 -12.78 23.88
CA GLY A 404 -20.46 -12.30 24.27
C GLY A 404 -20.70 -12.24 25.78
N LYS A 405 -19.68 -12.60 26.59
CA LYS A 405 -19.73 -12.62 28.06
C LYS A 405 -18.82 -11.56 28.66
N THR A 406 -17.63 -11.43 28.12
CA THR A 406 -16.61 -10.48 28.57
C THR A 406 -17.09 -9.05 28.38
N THR A 407 -17.17 -8.30 29.49
CA THR A 407 -17.68 -6.94 29.51
C THR A 407 -16.52 -5.96 29.42
N GLN A 408 -16.63 -4.99 28.53
CA GLN A 408 -15.68 -3.88 28.42
C GLN A 408 -16.36 -2.59 28.85
N GLU A 409 -15.73 -1.87 29.76
CA GLU A 409 -16.19 -0.55 30.19
C GLU A 409 -15.58 0.52 29.30
N SER A 410 -16.44 1.41 28.78
CA SER A 410 -16.03 2.54 27.96
C SER A 410 -17.01 3.69 28.15
N MET A 411 -16.53 4.81 28.65
CA MET A 411 -17.31 6.05 28.83
C MET A 411 -18.64 5.84 29.60
N GLY A 412 -18.61 5.11 30.73
CA GLY A 412 -19.80 4.82 31.53
C GLY A 412 -20.79 3.87 30.87
N GLN A 413 -20.35 3.12 29.89
CA GLN A 413 -21.12 2.05 29.24
C GLN A 413 -20.38 0.72 29.35
N LEU A 414 -21.13 -0.33 29.65
CA LEU A 414 -20.67 -1.70 29.56
C LEU A 414 -21.02 -2.25 28.18
N LYS A 415 -20.02 -2.72 27.46
CA LYS A 415 -20.19 -3.28 26.11
C LYS A 415 -19.75 -4.75 26.09
N ARG A 416 -20.57 -5.59 25.43
CA ARG A 416 -20.24 -6.96 25.10
C ARG A 416 -20.28 -7.14 23.59
N TYR A 417 -19.36 -7.92 23.08
CA TYR A 417 -19.23 -8.15 21.64
C TYR A 417 -19.38 -9.62 21.33
N LYS A 418 -20.12 -9.94 20.26
CA LYS A 418 -20.23 -11.28 19.73
C LYS A 418 -20.23 -11.25 18.21
N LEU A 419 -19.54 -12.21 17.58
CA LEU A 419 -19.51 -12.33 16.13
C LEU A 419 -20.86 -12.85 15.64
N GLN A 420 -21.43 -12.24 14.62
CA GLN A 420 -22.63 -12.73 13.94
C GLN A 420 -22.32 -13.38 12.60
N ARG A 421 -21.31 -12.85 11.90
CA ARG A 421 -20.89 -13.35 10.60
C ARG A 421 -19.40 -13.18 10.41
N LEU A 422 -18.76 -14.25 9.99
CA LEU A 422 -17.35 -14.27 9.61
C LEU A 422 -17.20 -13.99 8.11
N PRO A 423 -16.17 -13.21 7.70
CA PRO A 423 -15.81 -13.04 6.30
C PRO A 423 -14.97 -14.23 5.80
N PRO A 424 -14.87 -14.48 4.49
CA PRO A 424 -13.95 -15.48 3.94
C PRO A 424 -12.48 -15.27 4.32
N TYR A 425 -12.07 -14.00 4.44
CA TYR A 425 -10.75 -13.60 4.90
C TYR A 425 -10.90 -12.69 6.10
N ILE A 426 -10.46 -13.15 7.26
CA ILE A 426 -10.52 -12.38 8.49
C ILE A 426 -9.21 -11.63 8.72
N ILE A 427 -9.30 -10.34 9.04
CA ILE A 427 -8.16 -9.52 9.40
C ILE A 427 -8.22 -9.25 10.90
N LEU A 428 -7.17 -9.61 11.63
CA LEU A 428 -7.00 -9.34 13.05
C LEU A 428 -5.98 -8.21 13.23
N HIS A 429 -6.33 -7.20 14.02
CA HIS A 429 -5.44 -6.09 14.37
C HIS A 429 -5.20 -6.10 15.88
N TYR A 430 -3.97 -6.33 16.29
CA TYR A 430 -3.52 -6.30 17.68
C TYR A 430 -3.07 -4.89 18.05
N LYS A 431 -3.78 -4.24 18.95
CA LYS A 431 -3.49 -2.87 19.38
C LYS A 431 -2.27 -2.85 20.30
N ARG A 432 -1.10 -2.64 19.71
CA ARG A 432 0.18 -2.59 20.42
C ARG A 432 0.59 -1.19 20.81
N PHE A 433 0.17 -0.19 20.04
CA PHE A 433 0.60 1.19 20.21
C PHE A 433 -0.46 1.96 20.97
N THR A 434 -0.06 2.53 22.11
CA THR A 434 -0.89 3.44 22.90
C THR A 434 -0.30 4.83 22.80
N LYS A 435 -1.07 5.76 22.21
CA LYS A 435 -0.69 7.19 22.17
C LYS A 435 -1.27 7.90 23.37
N ASN A 436 -0.41 8.23 24.35
CA ASN A 436 -0.70 9.21 25.37
C ASN A 436 -0.19 10.58 24.88
N ASN A 437 -0.69 11.69 25.45
CA ASN A 437 -0.31 13.05 25.05
C ASN A 437 1.22 13.33 25.07
N PHE A 438 2.00 12.49 25.70
CA PHE A 438 3.44 12.69 25.94
C PHE A 438 4.34 11.58 25.40
N VAL A 439 3.85 10.34 25.31
CA VAL A 439 4.66 9.18 24.93
C VAL A 439 3.84 8.21 24.09
N GLU A 440 4.45 7.67 23.07
CA GLU A 440 3.94 6.52 22.34
C GLU A 440 4.58 5.25 22.94
N GLU A 441 3.77 4.44 23.61
CA GLU A 441 4.20 3.20 24.24
C GLU A 441 3.82 2.01 23.38
N LYS A 442 4.77 1.09 23.19
CA LYS A 442 4.57 -0.16 22.48
C LYS A 442 4.46 -1.31 23.48
N ASN A 443 3.40 -2.08 23.36
CA ASN A 443 3.22 -3.31 24.15
C ASN A 443 4.03 -4.46 23.53
N PRO A 444 5.05 -5.00 24.19
CA PRO A 444 5.94 -6.03 23.66
C PRO A 444 5.36 -7.46 23.75
N THR A 445 4.17 -7.66 24.30
CA THR A 445 3.57 -8.97 24.51
C THR A 445 3.54 -9.81 23.24
N ILE A 446 4.15 -10.98 23.25
CA ILE A 446 4.11 -11.95 22.16
C ILE A 446 2.78 -12.70 22.18
N ILE A 447 2.20 -12.91 21.01
CA ILE A 447 0.94 -13.64 20.86
C ILE A 447 1.24 -15.04 20.35
N ASN A 448 0.83 -16.03 21.13
CA ASN A 448 0.92 -17.42 20.72
C ASN A 448 -0.34 -17.81 19.94
N PHE A 449 -0.17 -18.18 18.69
CA PHE A 449 -1.24 -18.58 17.77
C PHE A 449 -0.80 -19.78 16.93
N PRO A 450 -1.71 -20.71 16.59
CA PRO A 450 -1.41 -21.73 15.60
C PRO A 450 -1.43 -21.13 14.19
N LEU A 451 -0.55 -21.60 13.32
CA LEU A 451 -0.56 -21.17 11.90
C LEU A 451 -1.79 -21.68 11.15
N ARG A 452 -2.40 -22.76 11.65
CA ARG A 452 -3.58 -23.38 11.07
C ARG A 452 -4.60 -23.75 12.15
N GLY A 453 -5.86 -23.77 11.76
CA GLY A 453 -6.89 -24.31 12.62
C GLY A 453 -7.39 -23.38 13.72
N VAL A 454 -7.30 -22.06 13.59
CA VAL A 454 -7.93 -21.14 14.54
C VAL A 454 -9.43 -21.23 14.41
N ASP A 455 -10.10 -21.79 15.42
CA ASP A 455 -11.57 -21.98 15.40
C ASP A 455 -12.29 -20.80 16.07
N PHE A 456 -13.17 -20.16 15.32
CA PHE A 456 -14.00 -19.03 15.77
C PHE A 456 -15.39 -19.45 16.24
N ARG A 457 -15.69 -20.75 16.36
CA ARG A 457 -17.03 -21.27 16.69
C ARG A 457 -17.54 -20.75 18.03
N GLU A 458 -16.68 -20.68 19.04
CA GLU A 458 -17.06 -20.21 20.38
C GLU A 458 -17.47 -18.73 20.41
N TYR A 459 -16.96 -17.94 19.45
CA TYR A 459 -17.19 -16.52 19.36
C TYR A 459 -18.40 -16.14 18.49
N LEU A 460 -19.04 -17.10 17.82
CA LEU A 460 -20.21 -16.90 16.98
C LEU A 460 -21.50 -16.95 17.79
N ASP A 461 -22.47 -16.13 17.39
CA ASP A 461 -23.80 -16.08 18.00
C ASP A 461 -24.69 -17.26 17.62
N ALA A 462 -24.53 -17.75 16.39
CA ALA A 462 -25.15 -18.95 15.87
C ALA A 462 -24.16 -19.68 14.95
N PRO A 463 -24.25 -21.03 14.81
CA PRO A 463 -23.45 -21.71 13.81
C PRO A 463 -23.75 -21.08 12.44
N PRO A 464 -22.74 -20.66 11.69
CA PRO A 464 -22.96 -20.08 10.39
C PRO A 464 -23.54 -21.14 9.44
N ASP A 465 -24.37 -20.70 8.51
CA ASP A 465 -24.71 -21.50 7.32
C ASP A 465 -23.45 -21.81 6.47
N HIS A 466 -22.30 -21.28 6.87
CA HIS A 466 -21.00 -21.46 6.27
C HIS A 466 -20.29 -22.70 6.79
N PRO A 467 -19.72 -23.54 5.89
CA PRO A 467 -19.16 -24.84 6.25
C PRO A 467 -17.90 -24.81 7.09
N SER A 468 -17.24 -23.65 7.28
CA SER A 468 -16.01 -23.58 8.07
C SER A 468 -15.93 -22.35 8.98
N THR A 469 -15.76 -22.59 10.28
CA THR A 469 -15.42 -21.58 11.31
C THR A 469 -13.93 -21.55 11.58
N VAL A 470 -13.18 -22.43 10.93
CA VAL A 470 -11.75 -22.64 11.11
C VAL A 470 -10.97 -21.81 10.09
N TYR A 471 -9.92 -21.15 10.55
CA TYR A 471 -9.11 -20.26 9.72
C TYR A 471 -7.64 -20.64 9.80
N ASP A 472 -6.96 -20.53 8.65
CA ASP A 472 -5.54 -20.73 8.49
C ASP A 472 -4.84 -19.39 8.22
N LEU A 473 -3.71 -19.13 8.85
CA LEU A 473 -2.95 -17.93 8.66
C LEU A 473 -2.43 -17.83 7.22
N LEU A 474 -2.62 -16.68 6.59
CA LEU A 474 -2.12 -16.36 5.25
C LEU A 474 -0.96 -15.36 5.30
N ALA A 475 -1.09 -14.33 6.14
CA ALA A 475 -0.10 -13.27 6.29
C ALA A 475 -0.03 -12.79 7.75
N ASN A 476 1.19 -12.45 8.19
CA ASN A 476 1.47 -11.91 9.53
C ASN A 476 2.40 -10.70 9.41
N VAL A 477 1.91 -9.51 9.73
CA VAL A 477 2.69 -8.27 9.77
C VAL A 477 3.24 -8.07 11.16
N THR A 478 4.54 -7.87 11.26
CA THR A 478 5.27 -7.67 12.52
C THR A 478 6.00 -6.33 12.53
N HIS A 479 6.21 -5.81 13.73
CA HIS A 479 6.96 -4.57 13.96
C HIS A 479 8.19 -4.88 14.83
N GLU A 480 9.35 -4.53 14.34
CA GLU A 480 10.61 -4.74 15.03
C GLU A 480 11.26 -3.40 15.34
N SER A 481 11.76 -3.25 16.57
CA SER A 481 12.56 -2.09 16.97
C SER A 481 14.02 -2.50 16.94
N VAL A 482 14.79 -1.90 16.05
CA VAL A 482 16.25 -2.11 16.00
C VAL A 482 16.87 -1.16 17.01
N ALA A 483 17.54 -1.70 18.04
CA ALA A 483 18.25 -0.91 19.03
C ALA A 483 19.38 -0.14 18.35
N GLY A 484 19.24 1.17 18.27
CA GLY A 484 20.30 2.07 17.80
C GLY A 484 21.40 2.19 18.85
N THR A 485 22.66 2.21 18.43
CA THR A 485 23.84 2.32 19.29
C THR A 485 24.07 3.70 19.89
N THR A 486 23.30 4.71 19.55
CA THR A 486 23.45 6.09 20.08
C THR A 486 22.13 6.86 19.96
N ARG A 487 21.78 7.59 21.01
CA ARG A 487 20.81 8.72 21.18
C ARG A 487 19.74 9.01 20.12
N ASP A 488 19.70 8.28 19.01
CA ASP A 488 18.72 8.42 17.94
C ASP A 488 17.52 7.53 18.23
N LYS A 489 16.34 8.01 17.85
CA LYS A 489 15.08 7.25 17.88
C LYS A 489 15.34 5.86 17.32
N ALA A 490 14.95 4.83 18.08
CA ALA A 490 15.05 3.44 17.65
C ALA A 490 14.53 3.33 16.21
N ASN A 491 15.36 2.84 15.30
CA ASN A 491 14.92 2.56 13.95
C ASN A 491 13.91 1.43 14.01
N THR A 492 12.70 1.71 13.59
CA THR A 492 11.62 0.73 13.57
C THR A 492 11.42 0.23 12.15
N VAL A 493 11.18 -1.07 12.00
CA VAL A 493 11.04 -1.74 10.73
C VAL A 493 9.76 -2.58 10.73
N TRP A 494 9.03 -2.49 9.63
CA TRP A 494 7.88 -3.34 9.36
C TRP A 494 8.28 -4.52 8.47
N LYS A 495 7.86 -5.73 8.88
CA LYS A 495 8.08 -6.97 8.15
C LYS A 495 6.77 -7.69 7.94
N ILE A 496 6.72 -8.53 6.93
CA ILE A 496 5.58 -9.40 6.69
C ILE A 496 6.03 -10.83 6.43
N HIS A 497 5.35 -11.78 7.06
CA HIS A 497 5.46 -13.19 6.73
C HIS A 497 4.27 -13.58 5.86
N LEU A 498 4.54 -14.25 4.77
CA LEU A 498 3.56 -14.68 3.77
C LEU A 498 3.62 -16.18 3.55
N ARG A 499 2.46 -16.82 3.59
CA ARG A 499 2.35 -18.23 3.26
C ARG A 499 2.34 -18.42 1.74
N ALA A 500 3.19 -19.30 1.26
CA ALA A 500 3.25 -19.73 -0.13
C ALA A 500 2.77 -21.17 -0.23
N GLY A 501 1.83 -21.44 -1.16
CA GLY A 501 1.23 -22.76 -1.38
C GLY A 501 -0.07 -22.98 -0.61
N GLY A 502 -1.07 -23.58 -1.31
CA GLY A 502 -2.45 -23.72 -0.82
C GLY A 502 -2.81 -25.07 -0.21
N GLY A 503 -1.93 -26.08 -0.26
CA GLY A 503 -2.22 -27.44 0.20
C GLY A 503 -1.51 -27.77 1.51
N GLY A 504 -2.23 -28.16 2.55
CA GLY A 504 -1.62 -28.65 3.78
C GLY A 504 -0.74 -29.88 3.53
N GLY A 505 0.56 -29.73 3.67
CA GLY A 505 1.54 -30.80 3.51
C GLY A 505 2.97 -30.27 3.63
N ASP A 506 3.96 -31.15 3.43
CA ASP A 506 5.39 -30.86 3.52
C ASP A 506 5.91 -29.81 2.52
N GLY A 507 5.05 -29.31 1.61
CA GLY A 507 5.37 -28.29 0.60
C GLY A 507 4.99 -26.86 0.98
N GLU A 508 4.54 -26.58 2.22
CA GLU A 508 4.22 -25.23 2.66
C GLU A 508 5.49 -24.45 2.94
N ARG A 509 5.66 -23.34 2.24
CA ARG A 509 6.81 -22.43 2.40
C ARG A 509 6.33 -21.10 2.97
N TRP A 510 7.18 -20.45 3.74
CA TRP A 510 6.93 -19.14 4.31
C TRP A 510 8.04 -18.17 3.90
N PHE A 511 7.65 -16.99 3.51
CA PHE A 511 8.59 -15.92 3.13
C PHE A 511 8.42 -14.74 4.08
N GLU A 512 9.55 -14.26 4.60
CA GLU A 512 9.63 -12.95 5.27
C GLU A 512 10.06 -11.92 4.23
N ILE A 513 9.32 -10.83 4.15
CA ILE A 513 9.63 -9.70 3.27
C ILE A 513 9.78 -8.44 4.11
N GLN A 514 10.92 -7.81 3.95
CA GLN A 514 11.25 -6.50 4.51
C GLN A 514 11.78 -5.63 3.36
N ASP A 515 10.92 -4.77 2.81
CA ASP A 515 11.25 -3.94 1.65
C ASP A 515 11.85 -4.78 0.49
N LEU A 516 13.13 -4.64 0.19
CA LEU A 516 13.83 -5.40 -0.86
C LEU A 516 14.32 -6.77 -0.42
N ILE A 517 14.36 -7.03 0.87
CA ILE A 517 14.85 -8.30 1.42
C ILE A 517 13.71 -9.31 1.41
N VAL A 518 13.88 -10.37 0.65
CA VAL A 518 12.94 -11.50 0.59
C VAL A 518 13.71 -12.76 0.97
N GLN A 519 13.28 -13.42 2.02
CA GLN A 519 13.93 -14.64 2.50
C GLN A 519 12.91 -15.70 2.90
N GLU A 520 13.23 -16.94 2.64
CA GLU A 520 12.46 -18.07 3.11
C GLU A 520 12.73 -18.31 4.59
N VAL A 521 11.68 -18.45 5.39
CA VAL A 521 11.76 -18.63 6.84
C VAL A 521 11.08 -19.90 7.29
N ARG A 522 11.58 -20.48 8.39
CA ARG A 522 10.93 -21.62 9.01
C ARG A 522 9.63 -21.18 9.68
N LYS A 523 8.62 -22.01 9.62
CA LYS A 523 7.29 -21.76 10.22
C LYS A 523 7.35 -21.46 11.72
N GLU A 524 8.33 -22.01 12.44
CA GLU A 524 8.53 -21.80 13.87
C GLU A 524 9.00 -20.38 14.22
N MET A 525 9.52 -19.63 13.22
CA MET A 525 9.98 -18.25 13.44
C MET A 525 8.85 -17.22 13.37
N ILE A 526 7.70 -17.56 12.78
CA ILE A 526 6.62 -16.61 12.46
C ILE A 526 5.97 -16.03 13.72
N PHE A 527 5.85 -16.81 14.78
CA PHE A 527 5.21 -16.37 16.03
C PHE A 527 6.17 -15.77 17.06
N LEU A 528 7.46 -15.68 16.74
CA LEU A 528 8.43 -15.03 17.62
C LEU A 528 8.41 -13.50 17.51
N GLY A 529 7.82 -12.97 16.44
CA GLY A 529 7.72 -11.55 16.19
C GLY A 529 6.52 -10.88 16.88
N GLU A 530 6.60 -9.57 17.02
CA GLU A 530 5.53 -8.75 17.56
C GLU A 530 4.44 -8.51 16.49
N SER A 531 3.51 -9.45 16.35
CA SER A 531 2.42 -9.39 15.37
C SER A 531 1.52 -8.18 15.62
N VAL A 532 1.24 -7.42 14.57
CA VAL A 532 0.35 -6.24 14.57
C VAL A 532 -0.90 -6.50 13.74
N LEU A 533 -0.74 -7.10 12.56
CA LEU A 533 -1.84 -7.47 11.68
C LEU A 533 -1.68 -8.90 11.21
N GLN A 534 -2.80 -9.61 11.15
CA GLN A 534 -2.87 -10.95 10.59
C GLN A 534 -4.03 -11.05 9.62
N VAL A 535 -3.82 -11.77 8.52
CA VAL A 535 -4.90 -12.19 7.62
C VAL A 535 -4.95 -13.70 7.63
N SER A 536 -6.14 -14.24 7.87
CA SER A 536 -6.38 -15.67 7.82
C SER A 536 -7.54 -15.98 6.88
N ASN A 537 -7.46 -17.09 6.18
CA ASN A 537 -8.51 -17.55 5.27
C ASN A 537 -9.23 -18.78 5.82
N SER A 538 -10.54 -18.83 5.59
CA SER A 538 -11.29 -20.07 5.78
C SER A 538 -10.92 -21.03 4.64
N PRO A 539 -10.41 -22.24 4.92
CA PRO A 539 -10.16 -23.22 3.87
C PRO A 539 -11.47 -23.57 3.16
N PRO A 540 -11.42 -23.89 1.85
CA PRO A 540 -12.61 -24.38 1.17
C PRO A 540 -13.13 -25.63 1.87
N PRO A 541 -14.46 -25.87 1.90
CA PRO A 541 -15.02 -27.08 2.49
C PRO A 541 -14.37 -28.28 1.82
N LEU A 542 -13.93 -29.24 2.64
CA LEU A 542 -13.44 -30.52 2.13
C LEU A 542 -14.58 -31.13 1.33
N THR A 543 -14.51 -31.07 0.02
CA THR A 543 -15.36 -31.88 -0.83
C THR A 543 -14.99 -33.34 -0.54
N LEU A 544 -15.90 -34.07 0.08
CA LEU A 544 -15.83 -35.52 0.25
C LEU A 544 -15.92 -36.17 -1.14
N THR A 545 -14.88 -36.02 -1.94
CA THR A 545 -14.73 -36.77 -3.18
C THR A 545 -13.50 -37.65 -3.01
N ASN A 546 -13.80 -38.96 -2.97
CA ASN A 546 -12.91 -40.12 -2.94
C ASN A 546 -12.63 -40.72 -1.56
N VAL A 547 -13.68 -41.36 -1.03
CA VAL A 547 -13.47 -42.65 -0.36
C VAL A 547 -13.38 -43.67 -1.49
N PRO A 548 -12.23 -44.30 -1.78
CA PRO A 548 -12.20 -45.46 -2.66
C PRO A 548 -12.98 -46.58 -1.95
N SER A 549 -14.01 -47.05 -2.62
CA SER A 549 -14.82 -48.25 -2.27
C SER A 549 -13.96 -49.51 -2.29
#